data_c9ff41857d72e99489902509b8d574a4
#
_entry.id   c9ff41857d72e99489902509b8d574a4
#
_cell.length_a   1.000
_cell.length_b   1.000
_cell.length_c   1.000
_cell.angle_alpha   90.00
_cell.angle_beta   90.00
_cell.angle_gamma   90.00
#
_symmetry.space_group_name_H-M   'P 1'
#
loop_
_entity.id
_entity.type
_entity.pdbx_description
1 polymer ?
#
loop_
_entity_poly.entity_id
_entity_poly.type
_entity_poly.pdbx_seq_one_letter_code
_entity_poly.pdbx_strand_id
1 'polypeptide(L)'
;LVREMKEELEEKLGTELLYAAAAIPPGTDALDGGAIKNVVQGAGFEITALLDEPTAANQILKIQNGAVVDIGGGTTGISILENGKVINVDDEATGGTHFSLVLAGAYKLPFSEAEIYKRDKKNHKEILPVLKPVIEKVASIISRQIEGYNVQGLYLVGGTCCLSGIEDIIGKKTGIPTYKPEN
;
A
#
# COMPACT_ATOMS: atom_id res chain seq x y z
N LEU A 1 9.75 20.26 -2.70
CA LEU A 1 9.18 19.05 -3.28
C LEU A 1 7.66 19.18 -3.49
N VAL A 2 6.80 19.25 -2.43
CA VAL A 2 5.33 19.32 -2.61
C VAL A 2 4.89 20.55 -3.43
N ARG A 3 5.51 21.70 -3.19
CA ARG A 3 5.25 22.92 -3.98
C ARG A 3 5.66 22.74 -5.45
N GLU A 4 6.82 22.18 -5.72
CA GLU A 4 7.28 21.88 -7.08
C GLU A 4 6.33 20.91 -7.80
N MET A 5 5.86 19.88 -7.09
CA MET A 5 4.85 18.96 -7.63
C MET A 5 3.53 19.67 -7.97
N LYS A 6 3.09 20.62 -7.11
CA LYS A 6 1.91 21.45 -7.37
C LYS A 6 2.10 22.26 -8.65
N GLU A 7 3.19 23.02 -8.73
CA GLU A 7 3.51 23.89 -9.87
C GLU A 7 3.57 23.09 -11.19
N GLU A 8 4.23 21.91 -11.17
CA GLU A 8 4.31 21.03 -12.33
C GLU A 8 2.93 20.50 -12.77
N LEU A 9 2.06 20.14 -11.81
CA LEU A 9 0.71 19.68 -12.10
C LEU A 9 -0.18 20.82 -12.63
N GLU A 10 -0.09 22.00 -12.04
CA GLU A 10 -0.83 23.19 -12.50
C GLU A 10 -0.43 23.58 -13.93
N GLU A 11 0.85 23.53 -14.26
CA GLU A 11 1.34 23.75 -15.61
C GLU A 11 0.78 22.71 -16.60
N LYS A 12 0.80 21.44 -16.23
CA LYS A 12 0.28 20.34 -17.08
C LYS A 12 -1.23 20.41 -17.29
N LEU A 13 -1.97 20.80 -16.25
CA LEU A 13 -3.44 20.83 -16.27
C LEU A 13 -4.02 22.16 -16.77
N GLY A 14 -3.20 23.23 -16.77
CA GLY A 14 -3.63 24.58 -17.13
C GLY A 14 -4.64 25.18 -16.15
N THR A 15 -4.63 24.73 -14.88
CA THR A 15 -5.56 25.17 -13.84
C THR A 15 -4.90 25.22 -12.48
N GLU A 16 -5.33 26.13 -11.63
CA GLU A 16 -4.86 26.22 -10.24
C GLU A 16 -5.43 25.07 -9.40
N LEU A 17 -4.58 24.46 -8.58
CA LEU A 17 -4.95 23.39 -7.66
C LEU A 17 -5.06 23.96 -6.24
N LEU A 18 -6.28 24.12 -5.75
CA LEU A 18 -6.55 24.70 -4.43
C LEU A 18 -6.61 23.68 -3.31
N TYR A 19 -7.04 22.45 -3.61
CA TYR A 19 -7.34 21.42 -2.63
C TYR A 19 -6.44 20.20 -2.75
N ALA A 20 -6.12 19.59 -1.62
CA ALA A 20 -5.41 18.32 -1.56
C ALA A 20 -5.99 17.41 -0.48
N ALA A 21 -5.94 16.12 -0.70
CA ALA A 21 -6.03 15.10 0.34
C ALA A 21 -4.64 14.47 0.51
N ALA A 22 -4.33 14.04 1.72
CA ALA A 22 -3.09 13.32 2.00
C ALA A 22 -3.39 11.99 2.68
N ALA A 23 -2.61 10.97 2.33
CA ALA A 23 -2.60 9.69 3.00
C ALA A 23 -1.29 9.54 3.78
N ILE A 24 -1.37 8.93 4.96
CA ILE A 24 -0.25 8.70 5.87
C ILE A 24 -0.23 7.23 6.31
N PRO A 25 0.92 6.68 6.68
CA PRO A 25 0.98 5.34 7.24
C PRO A 25 0.09 5.20 8.48
N PRO A 26 -0.56 4.03 8.66
CA PRO A 26 -1.31 3.74 9.87
C PRO A 26 -0.44 3.89 11.12
N GLY A 27 -1.06 4.35 12.22
CA GLY A 27 -0.33 4.55 13.47
C GLY A 27 0.55 5.81 13.53
N THR A 28 0.56 6.63 12.47
CA THR A 28 1.21 7.96 12.48
C THR A 28 0.62 8.80 13.61
N ASP A 29 1.46 9.31 14.51
CA ASP A 29 1.00 10.10 15.63
C ASP A 29 0.48 11.50 15.21
N ALA A 30 -0.18 12.18 16.13
CA ALA A 30 -0.81 13.47 15.85
C ALA A 30 0.20 14.59 15.50
N LEU A 31 1.44 14.50 15.99
CA LEU A 31 2.49 15.48 15.70
C LEU A 31 3.00 15.30 14.27
N ASP A 32 3.28 14.06 13.88
CA ASP A 32 3.76 13.72 12.55
C ASP A 32 2.66 13.98 11.50
N GLY A 33 1.42 13.61 11.78
CA GLY A 33 0.26 13.97 10.95
C GLY A 33 0.09 15.49 10.80
N GLY A 34 0.29 16.25 11.90
CA GLY A 34 0.31 17.71 11.90
C GLY A 34 1.44 18.29 11.06
N ALA A 35 2.63 17.70 11.11
CA ALA A 35 3.76 18.12 10.28
C ALA A 35 3.48 17.92 8.78
N ILE A 36 2.91 16.78 8.40
CA ILE A 36 2.52 16.50 7.00
C ILE A 36 1.46 17.51 6.54
N LYS A 37 0.45 17.78 7.37
CA LYS A 37 -0.55 18.80 7.09
C LYS A 37 0.09 20.17 6.83
N ASN A 38 1.02 20.59 7.68
CA ASN A 38 1.72 21.86 7.55
C ASN A 38 2.56 21.94 6.26
N VAL A 39 3.20 20.84 5.86
CA VAL A 39 3.97 20.74 4.61
C VAL A 39 3.06 20.94 3.39
N VAL A 40 1.90 20.30 3.37
CA VAL A 40 0.93 20.41 2.27
C VAL A 40 0.31 21.81 2.22
N GLN A 41 -0.08 22.37 3.37
CA GLN A 41 -0.58 23.75 3.46
C GLN A 41 0.48 24.76 3.09
N GLY A 42 1.75 24.56 3.48
CA GLY A 42 2.88 25.41 3.10
C GLY A 42 3.18 25.39 1.60
N ALA A 43 2.71 24.39 0.87
CA ALA A 43 2.73 24.36 -0.59
C ALA A 43 1.57 25.12 -1.25
N GLY A 44 0.65 25.67 -0.47
CA GLY A 44 -0.48 26.45 -0.96
C GLY A 44 -1.74 25.64 -1.25
N PHE A 45 -1.89 24.48 -0.60
CA PHE A 45 -3.14 23.70 -0.66
C PHE A 45 -4.01 23.91 0.59
N GLU A 46 -5.31 23.87 0.41
CA GLU A 46 -6.26 23.59 1.48
C GLU A 46 -6.44 22.07 1.60
N ILE A 47 -6.19 21.51 2.80
CA ILE A 47 -6.35 20.07 3.03
C ILE A 47 -7.81 19.75 3.27
N THR A 48 -8.36 18.89 2.42
CA THR A 48 -9.74 18.38 2.53
C THR A 48 -9.83 17.12 3.37
N ALA A 49 -8.79 16.28 3.40
CA ALA A 49 -8.72 15.06 4.20
C ALA A 49 -7.27 14.68 4.52
N LEU A 50 -7.07 14.10 5.69
CA LEU A 50 -5.86 13.40 6.10
C LEU A 50 -6.30 12.04 6.65
N LEU A 51 -5.95 10.96 5.97
CA LEU A 51 -6.40 9.60 6.27
C LEU A 51 -5.19 8.67 6.31
N ASP A 52 -5.30 7.53 7.01
CA ASP A 52 -4.35 6.44 6.79
C ASP A 52 -4.54 5.82 5.39
N GLU A 53 -3.46 5.26 4.84
CA GLU A 53 -3.41 4.78 3.46
C GLU A 53 -4.51 3.73 3.15
N PRO A 54 -4.73 2.67 3.98
CA PRO A 54 -5.79 1.70 3.72
C PRO A 54 -7.19 2.30 3.87
N THR A 55 -7.41 3.24 4.79
CA THR A 55 -8.69 3.95 4.94
C THR A 55 -8.94 4.85 3.73
N ALA A 56 -7.92 5.54 3.24
CA ALA A 56 -8.01 6.33 2.00
C ALA A 56 -8.40 5.44 0.81
N ALA A 57 -7.76 4.28 0.66
CA ALA A 57 -8.10 3.30 -0.37
C ALA A 57 -9.57 2.86 -0.27
N ASN A 58 -10.10 2.65 0.95
CA ASN A 58 -11.49 2.25 1.15
C ASN A 58 -12.52 3.34 0.79
N GLN A 59 -12.12 4.61 0.69
CA GLN A 59 -13.03 5.63 0.14
C GLN A 59 -13.43 5.30 -1.31
N ILE A 60 -12.60 4.58 -2.05
CA ILE A 60 -12.86 4.13 -3.42
C ILE A 60 -13.45 2.73 -3.43
N LEU A 61 -12.86 1.79 -2.69
CA LEU A 61 -13.23 0.37 -2.71
C LEU A 61 -14.61 0.09 -2.10
N LYS A 62 -15.05 0.91 -1.14
CA LYS A 62 -16.36 0.82 -0.47
C LYS A 62 -16.62 -0.54 0.20
N ILE A 63 -15.58 -1.14 0.75
CA ILE A 63 -15.64 -2.41 1.47
C ILE A 63 -16.48 -2.24 2.73
N GLN A 64 -17.44 -3.15 2.95
CA GLN A 64 -18.30 -3.16 4.13
C GLN A 64 -17.69 -4.04 5.23
N ASN A 65 -17.29 -5.27 4.90
CA ASN A 65 -16.69 -6.20 5.85
C ASN A 65 -15.48 -6.88 5.21
N GLY A 66 -14.31 -6.77 5.84
CA GLY A 66 -13.06 -7.31 5.31
C GLY A 66 -11.85 -6.52 5.78
N ALA A 67 -10.73 -6.71 5.13
CA ALA A 67 -9.53 -5.94 5.37
C ALA A 67 -8.97 -5.34 4.08
N VAL A 68 -8.64 -4.05 4.12
CA VAL A 68 -7.83 -3.41 3.08
C VAL A 68 -6.38 -3.54 3.51
N VAL A 69 -5.56 -4.08 2.61
CA VAL A 69 -4.13 -4.34 2.84
C VAL A 69 -3.32 -3.55 1.83
N ASP A 70 -2.67 -2.50 2.29
CA ASP A 70 -1.76 -1.69 1.47
C ASP A 70 -0.34 -2.23 1.55
N ILE A 71 0.12 -2.86 0.48
CA ILE A 71 1.50 -3.34 0.38
C ILE A 71 2.32 -2.29 -0.38
N GLY A 72 2.85 -1.34 0.40
CA GLY A 72 3.67 -0.25 -0.08
C GLY A 72 5.12 -0.66 -0.38
N GLY A 73 6.00 0.33 -0.51
CA GLY A 73 7.44 0.11 -0.68
C GLY A 73 8.13 -0.34 0.61
N GLY A 74 7.87 0.35 1.73
CA GLY A 74 8.50 0.13 3.03
C GLY A 74 7.68 -0.72 3.98
N THR A 75 6.37 -0.54 3.97
CA THR A 75 5.44 -1.09 4.96
C THR A 75 4.29 -1.85 4.31
N THR A 76 3.57 -2.60 5.14
CA THR A 76 2.26 -3.18 4.84
C THR A 76 1.28 -2.69 5.90
N GLY A 77 0.40 -1.77 5.48
CA GLY A 77 -0.68 -1.24 6.29
C GLY A 77 -1.95 -2.07 6.15
N ILE A 78 -2.68 -2.26 7.25
CA ILE A 78 -3.93 -3.02 7.28
C ILE A 78 -5.01 -2.20 7.96
N SER A 79 -6.16 -2.05 7.30
CA SER A 79 -7.39 -1.53 7.90
C SER A 79 -8.45 -2.62 7.91
N ILE A 80 -8.98 -2.92 9.09
CA ILE A 80 -10.10 -3.86 9.27
C ILE A 80 -11.39 -3.08 9.29
N LEU A 81 -12.35 -3.50 8.47
CA LEU A 81 -13.64 -2.85 8.30
C LEU A 81 -14.77 -3.77 8.73
N GLU A 82 -15.70 -3.18 9.49
CA GLU A 82 -16.98 -3.79 9.85
C GLU A 82 -18.11 -2.78 9.59
N ASN A 83 -19.11 -3.19 8.81
CA ASN A 83 -20.22 -2.32 8.39
C ASN A 83 -19.74 -0.99 7.76
N GLY A 84 -18.68 -1.05 6.96
CA GLY A 84 -18.09 0.10 6.28
C GLY A 84 -17.28 1.04 7.17
N LYS A 85 -17.14 0.71 8.46
CA LYS A 85 -16.35 1.48 9.41
C LYS A 85 -15.04 0.80 9.69
N VAL A 86 -13.96 1.56 9.73
CA VAL A 86 -12.66 1.09 10.19
C VAL A 86 -12.73 0.86 11.69
N ILE A 87 -12.45 -0.37 12.12
CA ILE A 87 -12.48 -0.80 13.53
C ILE A 87 -11.07 -1.10 14.07
N ASN A 88 -10.11 -1.34 13.19
CA ASN A 88 -8.71 -1.48 13.55
C ASN A 88 -7.81 -1.06 12.40
N VAL A 89 -6.66 -0.49 12.73
CA VAL A 89 -5.61 -0.11 11.77
C VAL A 89 -4.28 -0.55 12.36
N ASP A 90 -3.43 -1.19 11.55
CA ASP A 90 -2.11 -1.64 11.95
C ASP A 90 -1.13 -1.48 10.79
N ASP A 91 0.18 -1.41 11.08
CA ASP A 91 1.25 -1.28 10.10
C ASP A 91 2.43 -2.16 10.48
N GLU A 92 3.06 -2.77 9.49
CA GLU A 92 4.23 -3.61 9.67
C GLU A 92 5.34 -3.15 8.71
N ALA A 93 6.55 -2.97 9.21
CA ALA A 93 7.73 -2.56 8.43
C ALA A 93 8.23 -3.67 7.49
N THR A 94 7.34 -4.15 6.61
CA THR A 94 7.63 -5.16 5.58
C THR A 94 6.86 -4.82 4.32
N GLY A 95 7.54 -4.47 3.25
CA GLY A 95 6.94 -4.05 1.98
C GLY A 95 7.79 -4.45 0.78
N GLY A 96 7.55 -3.80 -0.35
CA GLY A 96 8.17 -4.09 -1.65
C GLY A 96 9.69 -4.01 -1.68
N THR A 97 10.30 -3.22 -0.80
CA THR A 97 11.77 -3.16 -0.61
C THR A 97 12.33 -4.53 -0.23
N HIS A 98 11.63 -5.28 0.63
CA HIS A 98 12.05 -6.65 0.99
C HIS A 98 12.01 -7.58 -0.21
N PHE A 99 11.04 -7.42 -1.12
CA PHE A 99 10.96 -8.20 -2.35
C PHE A 99 12.16 -7.90 -3.26
N SER A 100 12.53 -6.63 -3.40
CA SER A 100 13.69 -6.23 -4.20
C SER A 100 15.00 -6.72 -3.60
N LEU A 101 15.13 -6.74 -2.26
CA LEU A 101 16.30 -7.32 -1.58
C LEU A 101 16.41 -8.83 -1.80
N VAL A 102 15.29 -9.56 -1.78
CA VAL A 102 15.29 -11.01 -2.10
C VAL A 102 15.75 -11.25 -3.53
N LEU A 103 15.26 -10.47 -4.51
CA LEU A 103 15.67 -10.58 -5.91
C LEU A 103 17.15 -10.19 -6.09
N ALA A 104 17.60 -9.10 -5.46
CA ALA A 104 18.98 -8.67 -5.50
C ALA A 104 19.92 -9.78 -5.03
N GLY A 105 19.57 -10.46 -3.94
CA GLY A 105 20.34 -11.60 -3.45
C GLY A 105 20.29 -12.83 -4.37
N ALA A 106 19.10 -13.19 -4.84
CA ALA A 106 18.89 -14.37 -5.68
C ALA A 106 19.57 -14.26 -7.06
N TYR A 107 19.49 -13.09 -7.67
CA TYR A 107 20.04 -12.83 -9.02
C TYR A 107 21.40 -12.15 -9.02
N LYS A 108 21.93 -11.82 -7.82
CA LYS A 108 23.21 -11.07 -7.64
C LYS A 108 23.20 -9.73 -8.36
N LEU A 109 22.06 -9.03 -8.31
CA LEU A 109 21.87 -7.72 -8.92
C LEU A 109 22.04 -6.60 -7.87
N PRO A 110 22.48 -5.40 -8.28
CA PRO A 110 22.32 -4.20 -7.48
C PRO A 110 20.84 -3.98 -7.12
N PHE A 111 20.56 -3.41 -5.96
CA PHE A 111 19.19 -3.16 -5.49
C PHE A 111 18.33 -2.39 -6.51
N SER A 112 18.89 -1.35 -7.11
CA SER A 112 18.21 -0.53 -8.13
C SER A 112 17.78 -1.34 -9.37
N GLU A 113 18.64 -2.26 -9.81
CA GLU A 113 18.33 -3.14 -10.94
C GLU A 113 17.27 -4.19 -10.56
N ALA A 114 17.36 -4.76 -9.36
CA ALA A 114 16.36 -5.69 -8.85
C ALA A 114 14.98 -5.01 -8.70
N GLU A 115 14.92 -3.74 -8.30
CA GLU A 115 13.68 -2.95 -8.23
C GLU A 115 13.08 -2.75 -9.63
N ILE A 116 13.89 -2.38 -10.62
CA ILE A 116 13.44 -2.24 -12.01
C ILE A 116 12.96 -3.59 -12.54
N TYR A 117 13.72 -4.67 -12.28
CA TYR A 117 13.39 -6.02 -12.72
C TYR A 117 12.04 -6.50 -12.12
N LYS A 118 11.81 -6.21 -10.85
CA LYS A 118 10.54 -6.51 -10.15
C LYS A 118 9.34 -5.80 -10.77
N ARG A 119 9.50 -4.55 -11.20
CA ARG A 119 8.40 -3.74 -11.74
C ARG A 119 7.99 -4.13 -13.16
N ASP A 120 8.87 -4.78 -13.93
CA ASP A 120 8.53 -5.22 -15.27
C ASP A 120 7.63 -6.47 -15.22
N LYS A 121 6.36 -6.28 -15.64
CA LYS A 121 5.35 -7.35 -15.67
C LYS A 121 5.79 -8.60 -16.43
N LYS A 122 6.71 -8.47 -17.40
CA LYS A 122 7.24 -9.61 -18.18
C LYS A 122 8.00 -10.60 -17.31
N ASN A 123 8.62 -10.12 -16.23
CA ASN A 123 9.43 -10.92 -15.33
C ASN A 123 8.60 -11.58 -14.22
N HIS A 124 7.33 -11.17 -14.00
CA HIS A 124 6.53 -11.62 -12.87
C HIS A 124 6.41 -13.14 -12.75
N LYS A 125 6.23 -13.83 -13.89
CA LYS A 125 6.13 -15.30 -13.92
C LYS A 125 7.41 -15.97 -13.43
N GLU A 126 8.57 -15.41 -13.77
CA GLU A 126 9.88 -15.93 -13.39
C GLU A 126 10.21 -15.62 -11.92
N ILE A 127 9.96 -14.39 -11.47
CA ILE A 127 10.34 -13.95 -10.13
C ILE A 127 9.38 -14.41 -9.04
N LEU A 128 8.13 -14.72 -9.38
CA LEU A 128 7.11 -15.10 -8.40
C LEU A 128 7.52 -16.32 -7.52
N PRO A 129 8.11 -17.41 -8.06
CA PRO A 129 8.61 -18.50 -7.24
C PRO A 129 9.73 -18.09 -6.26
N VAL A 130 10.60 -17.16 -6.69
CA VAL A 130 11.70 -16.63 -5.86
C VAL A 130 11.15 -15.75 -4.74
N LEU A 131 10.10 -14.98 -5.03
CA LEU A 131 9.45 -14.09 -4.07
C LEU A 131 8.45 -14.79 -3.15
N LYS A 132 8.02 -16.02 -3.47
CA LYS A 132 7.03 -16.74 -2.70
C LYS A 132 7.30 -16.76 -1.20
N PRO A 133 8.52 -17.03 -0.69
CA PRO A 133 8.77 -17.05 0.76
C PRO A 133 8.52 -15.70 1.44
N VAL A 134 8.88 -14.59 0.80
CA VAL A 134 8.64 -13.25 1.37
C VAL A 134 7.16 -12.85 1.28
N ILE A 135 6.45 -13.27 0.23
CA ILE A 135 5.00 -13.08 0.11
C ILE A 135 4.27 -13.89 1.20
N GLU A 136 4.67 -15.14 1.45
CA GLU A 136 4.12 -15.95 2.53
C GLU A 136 4.41 -15.38 3.93
N LYS A 137 5.54 -14.69 4.11
CA LYS A 137 5.82 -13.91 5.33
C LYS A 137 4.81 -12.77 5.48
N VAL A 138 4.57 -11.99 4.43
CA VAL A 138 3.54 -10.94 4.44
C VAL A 138 2.16 -11.52 4.75
N ALA A 139 1.79 -12.63 4.13
CA ALA A 139 0.53 -13.31 4.41
C ALA A 139 0.41 -13.78 5.89
N SER A 140 1.51 -14.21 6.49
CA SER A 140 1.53 -14.59 7.93
C SER A 140 1.38 -13.36 8.84
N ILE A 141 1.92 -12.20 8.45
CA ILE A 141 1.71 -10.92 9.14
C ILE A 141 0.23 -10.55 9.07
N ILE A 142 -0.36 -10.59 7.87
CA ILE A 142 -1.80 -10.33 7.66
C ILE A 142 -2.64 -11.24 8.55
N SER A 143 -2.37 -12.55 8.54
CA SER A 143 -3.12 -13.53 9.37
C SER A 143 -3.10 -13.18 10.85
N ARG A 144 -1.94 -12.74 11.37
CA ARG A 144 -1.79 -12.33 12.77
C ARG A 144 -2.59 -11.08 13.10
N GLN A 145 -2.57 -10.09 12.21
CA GLN A 145 -3.22 -8.79 12.44
C GLN A 145 -4.75 -8.86 12.32
N ILE A 146 -5.28 -9.81 11.54
CA ILE A 146 -6.73 -10.03 11.41
C ILE A 146 -7.29 -11.07 12.41
N GLU A 147 -6.43 -11.64 13.25
CA GLU A 147 -6.84 -12.63 14.24
C GLU A 147 -7.87 -12.04 15.22
N GLY A 148 -8.98 -12.76 15.42
CA GLY A 148 -10.08 -12.31 16.27
C GLY A 148 -11.12 -11.41 15.58
N TYR A 149 -10.90 -11.04 14.31
CA TYR A 149 -11.85 -10.26 13.52
C TYR A 149 -12.57 -11.12 12.47
N ASN A 150 -13.81 -10.76 12.15
CA ASN A 150 -14.58 -11.43 11.09
C ASN A 150 -14.24 -10.86 9.70
N VAL A 151 -13.07 -11.21 9.19
CA VAL A 151 -12.60 -10.75 7.87
C VAL A 151 -13.04 -11.73 6.79
N GLN A 152 -13.95 -11.31 5.92
CA GLN A 152 -14.52 -12.13 4.85
C GLN A 152 -13.75 -12.04 3.52
N GLY A 153 -12.91 -11.04 3.37
CA GLY A 153 -12.09 -10.82 2.17
C GLY A 153 -10.91 -9.89 2.44
N LEU A 154 -9.81 -10.13 1.75
CA LEU A 154 -8.65 -9.25 1.73
C LEU A 154 -8.63 -8.47 0.42
N TYR A 155 -8.47 -7.16 0.49
CA TYR A 155 -8.43 -6.27 -0.67
C TYR A 155 -7.06 -5.61 -0.72
N LEU A 156 -6.22 -6.10 -1.64
CA LEU A 156 -4.84 -5.66 -1.76
C LEU A 156 -4.77 -4.35 -2.54
N VAL A 157 -4.07 -3.38 -2.00
CA VAL A 157 -3.74 -2.10 -2.65
C VAL A 157 -2.25 -1.82 -2.51
N GLY A 158 -1.79 -0.68 -3.03
CA GLY A 158 -0.37 -0.31 -3.02
C GLY A 158 0.41 -0.85 -4.21
N GLY A 159 1.56 -0.24 -4.48
CA GLY A 159 2.36 -0.54 -5.67
C GLY A 159 2.89 -1.98 -5.75
N THR A 160 3.13 -2.61 -4.60
CA THR A 160 3.66 -3.98 -4.55
C THR A 160 2.60 -5.01 -4.93
N CYS A 161 1.30 -4.71 -4.74
CA CYS A 161 0.22 -5.62 -5.14
C CYS A 161 0.08 -5.77 -6.66
N CYS A 162 0.74 -4.89 -7.46
CA CYS A 162 0.81 -5.04 -8.91
C CYS A 162 1.59 -6.28 -9.38
N LEU A 163 2.33 -6.94 -8.48
CA LEU A 163 2.98 -8.22 -8.79
C LEU A 163 1.91 -9.29 -9.10
N SER A 164 1.97 -9.85 -10.31
CA SER A 164 0.99 -10.84 -10.78
C SER A 164 1.07 -12.13 -9.96
N GLY A 165 -0.07 -12.58 -9.43
CA GLY A 165 -0.17 -13.82 -8.64
C GLY A 165 0.11 -13.65 -7.15
N ILE A 166 0.37 -12.44 -6.66
CA ILE A 166 0.55 -12.19 -5.23
C ILE A 166 -0.73 -12.49 -4.45
N GLU A 167 -1.89 -12.14 -5.02
CA GLU A 167 -3.21 -12.41 -4.46
C GLU A 167 -3.47 -13.89 -4.23
N ASP A 168 -3.04 -14.75 -5.16
CA ASP A 168 -3.21 -16.20 -5.05
C ASP A 168 -2.38 -16.78 -3.90
N ILE A 169 -1.14 -16.31 -3.74
CA ILE A 169 -0.24 -16.78 -2.67
C ILE A 169 -0.79 -16.33 -1.30
N ILE A 170 -1.19 -15.07 -1.18
CA ILE A 170 -1.74 -14.54 0.06
C ILE A 170 -3.05 -15.26 0.40
N GLY A 171 -3.99 -15.36 -0.54
CA GLY A 171 -5.27 -16.03 -0.33
C GLY A 171 -5.11 -17.50 0.06
N LYS A 172 -4.21 -18.23 -0.60
CA LYS A 172 -3.90 -19.63 -0.25
C LYS A 172 -3.31 -19.76 1.15
N LYS A 173 -2.44 -18.83 1.56
CA LYS A 173 -1.77 -18.89 2.85
C LYS A 173 -2.66 -18.47 4.01
N THR A 174 -3.51 -17.45 3.81
CA THR A 174 -4.44 -16.94 4.83
C THR A 174 -5.73 -17.76 4.91
N GLY A 175 -6.10 -18.45 3.84
CA GLY A 175 -7.40 -19.13 3.70
C GLY A 175 -8.56 -18.17 3.45
N ILE A 176 -8.29 -16.90 3.16
CA ILE A 176 -9.31 -15.86 2.94
C ILE A 176 -9.29 -15.43 1.47
N PRO A 177 -10.48 -15.30 0.83
CA PRO A 177 -10.57 -14.74 -0.52
C PRO A 177 -9.82 -13.41 -0.63
N THR A 178 -8.91 -13.32 -1.58
CA THR A 178 -8.02 -12.17 -1.73
C THR A 178 -8.18 -11.57 -3.11
N TYR A 179 -8.42 -10.27 -3.15
CA TYR A 179 -8.72 -9.50 -4.35
C TYR A 179 -7.72 -8.37 -4.51
N LYS A 180 -7.46 -7.98 -5.75
CA LYS A 180 -6.80 -6.72 -6.08
C LYS A 180 -7.64 -5.97 -7.11
N PRO A 181 -7.63 -4.62 -7.12
CA PRO A 181 -8.31 -3.83 -8.13
C PRO A 181 -7.78 -4.19 -9.52
N GLU A 182 -8.67 -4.22 -10.50
CA GLU A 182 -8.27 -4.25 -11.90
C GLU A 182 -7.64 -2.89 -12.26
N ASN A 183 -6.48 -2.92 -12.91
CA ASN A 183 -5.79 -1.70 -13.40
C ASN A 183 -6.34 -1.28 -14.75
#